data_adbbd29e4b51f3cee5faa08c65b483c3
#
_entry.id   adbbd29e4b51f3cee5faa08c65b483c3
#
_cell.length_a   1.000
_cell.length_b   1.000
_cell.length_c   1.000
_cell.angle_alpha   90.00
_cell.angle_beta   90.00
_cell.angle_gamma   90.00
#
_symmetry.space_group_name_H-M   'P 1'
#
loop_
_entity.id
_entity.type
_entity.pdbx_description
1 polymer ?
#
loop_
_entity_poly.entity_id
_entity_poly.type
_entity_poly.pdbx_seq_one_letter_code
_entity_poly.pdbx_strand_id
1 'polypeptide(L)'
;SGDLHIGHWYAMAPSDARARFKRMQGYNVLFPMGFDAFGLPAENAAIQRGIHPKEWTFQNIKNMRRQLKSMGAMFDWRREAISAEPKYYRWTQWFFVQFFENNLAYQKEAPVDFCPHCNTTLAREQVQGEDRHCERCGTPVIKKNLKQWFFRTTDYADELLDFSVMDWPEQVKTLQTNWINRSEGASVRFKTESGDEIEVFTTRPDTLWGATFMVLAPEHP
;
A
#
# COMPACT_ATOMS: atom_id res chain seq x y z
N SER A 1 11.59 -11.86 -3.08
CA SER A 1 11.39 -13.21 -3.61
C SER A 1 12.65 -13.79 -4.28
N GLY A 2 13.81 -13.22 -4.05
CA GLY A 2 15.09 -13.64 -4.63
C GLY A 2 16.28 -13.07 -3.86
N ASP A 3 17.45 -13.08 -4.49
CA ASP A 3 18.67 -12.53 -3.92
C ASP A 3 18.66 -11.01 -3.83
N LEU A 4 19.52 -10.46 -2.97
CA LEU A 4 19.76 -9.02 -2.92
C LEU A 4 20.40 -8.54 -4.22
N HIS A 5 20.08 -7.32 -4.60
CA HIS A 5 20.66 -6.66 -5.77
C HIS A 5 21.30 -5.31 -5.38
N ILE A 6 21.95 -4.65 -6.31
CA ILE A 6 22.68 -3.40 -6.05
C ILE A 6 21.83 -2.29 -5.43
N GLY A 7 20.52 -2.25 -5.70
CA GLY A 7 19.61 -1.30 -5.08
C GLY A 7 19.51 -1.43 -3.56
N HIS A 8 19.60 -2.64 -3.03
CA HIS A 8 19.64 -2.86 -1.57
C HIS A 8 20.93 -2.29 -0.98
N TRP A 9 22.08 -2.47 -1.67
CA TRP A 9 23.34 -1.88 -1.25
C TRP A 9 23.29 -0.37 -1.27
N TYR A 10 22.74 0.20 -2.34
CA TYR A 10 22.59 1.65 -2.46
C TYR A 10 21.75 2.25 -1.33
N ALA A 11 20.68 1.58 -0.93
CA ALA A 11 19.82 2.03 0.16
C ALA A 11 20.48 1.87 1.55
N MET A 12 21.25 0.81 1.77
CA MET A 12 21.75 0.43 3.09
C MET A 12 23.15 0.99 3.40
N ALA A 13 24.03 1.13 2.42
CA ALA A 13 25.41 1.56 2.63
C ALA A 13 25.54 2.97 3.24
N PRO A 14 24.79 4.01 2.83
CA PRO A 14 24.84 5.31 3.47
C PRO A 14 24.41 5.28 4.93
N SER A 15 23.37 4.50 5.24
CA SER A 15 22.88 4.32 6.61
C SER A 15 23.88 3.58 7.49
N ASP A 16 24.55 2.56 6.97
CA ASP A 16 25.63 1.85 7.65
C ASP A 16 26.82 2.77 7.94
N ALA A 17 27.25 3.55 6.96
CA ALA A 17 28.33 4.53 7.14
C ALA A 17 28.00 5.55 8.24
N ARG A 18 26.76 6.06 8.26
CA ARG A 18 26.29 6.98 9.31
C ARG A 18 26.24 6.31 10.68
N ALA A 19 25.75 5.07 10.76
CA ALA A 19 25.70 4.31 12.01
C ALA A 19 27.10 4.08 12.60
N ARG A 20 28.07 3.72 11.76
CA ARG A 20 29.49 3.58 12.14
C ARG A 20 30.07 4.90 12.61
N PHE A 21 29.86 5.98 11.88
CA PHE A 21 30.32 7.30 12.25
C PHE A 21 29.78 7.72 13.63
N LYS A 22 28.49 7.55 13.88
CA LYS A 22 27.90 7.85 15.19
C LYS A 22 28.47 6.98 16.30
N ARG A 23 28.70 5.71 16.05
CA ARG A 23 29.36 4.81 17.03
C ARG A 23 30.77 5.27 17.34
N MET A 24 31.56 5.67 16.34
CA MET A 24 32.91 6.21 16.53
C MET A 24 32.92 7.51 17.36
N GLN A 25 31.81 8.29 17.34
CA GLN A 25 31.60 9.46 18.17
C GLN A 25 31.15 9.12 19.62
N GLY A 26 31.03 7.84 19.99
CA GLY A 26 30.62 7.42 21.32
C GLY A 26 29.11 7.27 21.53
N TYR A 27 28.29 7.41 20.49
CA TYR A 27 26.85 7.21 20.61
C TYR A 27 26.49 5.73 20.75
N ASN A 28 25.43 5.46 21.53
CA ASN A 28 24.76 4.16 21.50
C ASN A 28 23.90 4.08 20.24
N VAL A 29 24.27 3.20 19.31
CA VAL A 29 23.61 3.06 18.03
C VAL A 29 22.76 1.79 18.00
N LEU A 30 21.43 1.96 17.80
CA LEU A 30 20.50 0.89 17.51
C LEU A 30 20.34 0.79 15.99
N PHE A 31 20.88 -0.26 15.38
CA PHE A 31 20.86 -0.47 13.93
C PHE A 31 20.48 -1.92 13.60
N PRO A 32 19.19 -2.29 13.79
CA PRO A 32 18.70 -3.64 13.48
C PRO A 32 18.49 -3.83 11.98
N MET A 33 18.29 -5.10 11.59
CA MET A 33 17.83 -5.49 10.25
C MET A 33 16.51 -6.25 10.36
N GLY A 34 15.65 -6.05 9.38
CA GLY A 34 14.38 -6.77 9.28
C GLY A 34 14.11 -7.24 7.86
N PHE A 35 13.18 -8.19 7.76
CA PHE A 35 12.70 -8.74 6.50
C PHE A 35 11.18 -8.61 6.46
N ASP A 36 10.70 -7.88 5.45
CA ASP A 36 9.29 -7.87 5.10
C ASP A 36 8.99 -9.13 4.30
N ALA A 37 8.28 -10.05 4.94
CA ALA A 37 8.24 -11.45 4.51
C ALA A 37 6.84 -11.93 4.09
N PHE A 38 5.82 -11.10 4.19
CA PHE A 38 4.50 -11.36 3.65
C PHE A 38 4.35 -10.82 2.23
N GLY A 39 3.36 -11.34 1.51
CA GLY A 39 2.89 -10.76 0.26
C GLY A 39 2.87 -11.70 -0.92
N LEU A 40 2.11 -11.29 -1.91
CA LEU A 40 1.84 -12.03 -3.14
C LEU A 40 3.08 -12.38 -3.98
N PRO A 41 4.13 -11.55 -4.07
CA PRO A 41 5.34 -11.93 -4.81
C PRO A 41 6.02 -13.20 -4.27
N ALA A 42 6.02 -13.38 -2.96
CA ALA A 42 6.57 -14.60 -2.33
C ALA A 42 5.67 -15.81 -2.59
N GLU A 43 4.35 -15.64 -2.48
CA GLU A 43 3.37 -16.69 -2.77
C GLU A 43 3.43 -17.13 -4.24
N ASN A 44 3.46 -16.20 -5.18
CA ASN A 44 3.56 -16.49 -6.61
C ASN A 44 4.86 -17.26 -6.95
N ALA A 45 5.98 -16.82 -6.39
CA ALA A 45 7.26 -17.51 -6.58
C ALA A 45 7.26 -18.93 -6.00
N ALA A 46 6.57 -19.14 -4.91
CA ALA A 46 6.40 -20.46 -4.28
C ALA A 46 5.49 -21.38 -5.12
N ILE A 47 4.36 -20.85 -5.60
CA ILE A 47 3.44 -21.59 -6.49
C ILE A 47 4.17 -22.05 -7.77
N GLN A 48 4.91 -21.14 -8.42
CA GLN A 48 5.67 -21.47 -9.64
C GLN A 48 6.71 -22.57 -9.41
N ARG A 49 7.20 -22.72 -8.19
CA ARG A 49 8.20 -23.73 -7.80
C ARG A 49 7.62 -24.99 -7.16
N GLY A 50 6.31 -25.03 -6.94
CA GLY A 50 5.63 -26.14 -6.28
C GLY A 50 6.05 -26.35 -4.82
N ILE A 51 6.43 -25.29 -4.10
CA ILE A 51 6.84 -25.33 -2.69
C ILE A 51 5.96 -24.45 -1.82
N HIS A 52 5.96 -24.70 -0.53
CA HIS A 52 5.16 -23.89 0.40
C HIS A 52 5.78 -22.47 0.55
N PRO A 53 4.96 -21.37 0.51
CA PRO A 53 5.48 -20.00 0.61
C PRO A 53 6.37 -19.74 1.84
N LYS A 54 6.03 -20.32 2.98
CA LYS A 54 6.84 -20.22 4.20
C LYS A 54 8.27 -20.75 3.99
N GLU A 55 8.41 -21.92 3.41
CA GLU A 55 9.73 -22.55 3.18
C GLU A 55 10.57 -21.71 2.23
N TRP A 56 9.96 -21.27 1.12
CA TRP A 56 10.61 -20.38 0.16
C TRP A 56 11.06 -19.07 0.80
N THR A 57 10.19 -18.42 1.55
CA THR A 57 10.46 -17.15 2.20
C THR A 57 11.60 -17.27 3.22
N PHE A 58 11.56 -18.25 4.11
CA PHE A 58 12.62 -18.42 5.11
C PHE A 58 13.95 -18.86 4.51
N GLN A 59 13.94 -19.60 3.39
CA GLN A 59 15.15 -19.91 2.64
C GLN A 59 15.78 -18.64 2.04
N ASN A 60 14.96 -17.76 1.46
CA ASN A 60 15.43 -16.46 0.95
C ASN A 60 15.97 -15.56 2.06
N ILE A 61 15.29 -15.48 3.19
CA ILE A 61 15.78 -14.73 4.37
C ILE A 61 17.15 -15.24 4.81
N LYS A 62 17.35 -16.55 4.86
CA LYS A 62 18.65 -17.15 5.20
C LYS A 62 19.74 -16.72 4.23
N ASN A 63 19.44 -16.70 2.92
CA ASN A 63 20.37 -16.30 1.89
C ASN A 63 20.68 -14.79 1.95
N MET A 64 19.64 -13.95 2.04
CA MET A 64 19.79 -12.49 2.18
C MET A 64 20.60 -12.11 3.42
N ARG A 65 20.33 -12.77 4.56
CA ARG A 65 21.12 -12.57 5.79
C ARG A 65 22.60 -12.87 5.58
N ARG A 66 22.92 -13.96 4.86
CA ARG A 66 24.31 -14.30 4.50
C ARG A 66 24.93 -13.22 3.62
N GLN A 67 24.19 -12.74 2.61
CA GLN A 67 24.64 -11.66 1.72
C GLN A 67 24.87 -10.35 2.48
N LEU A 68 23.95 -9.94 3.35
CA LEU A 68 24.10 -8.74 4.19
C LEU A 68 25.29 -8.85 5.15
N LYS A 69 25.54 -10.02 5.71
CA LYS A 69 26.73 -10.26 6.54
C LYS A 69 28.02 -10.18 5.73
N SER A 70 28.01 -10.65 4.49
CA SER A 70 29.19 -10.57 3.60
C SER A 70 29.52 -9.14 3.16
N MET A 71 28.52 -8.23 3.17
CA MET A 71 28.75 -6.79 3.02
C MET A 71 29.57 -6.20 4.16
N GLY A 72 29.61 -6.84 5.31
CA GLY A 72 30.20 -6.28 6.51
C GLY A 72 29.35 -5.20 7.18
N ALA A 73 28.05 -5.09 6.85
CA ALA A 73 27.16 -4.11 7.45
C ALA A 73 27.03 -4.31 8.97
N MET A 74 26.94 -3.20 9.72
CA MET A 74 26.99 -3.14 11.18
C MET A 74 25.60 -3.40 11.82
N PHE A 75 24.80 -4.29 11.26
CA PHE A 75 23.49 -4.59 11.81
C PHE A 75 23.55 -5.35 13.14
N ASP A 76 22.68 -5.02 14.09
CA ASP A 76 22.48 -5.81 15.30
C ASP A 76 21.55 -7.00 15.02
N TRP A 77 22.12 -8.09 14.61
CA TRP A 77 21.42 -9.34 14.28
C TRP A 77 20.69 -9.97 15.47
N ARG A 78 20.94 -9.53 16.71
CA ARG A 78 20.19 -9.98 17.90
C ARG A 78 18.80 -9.35 17.95
N ARG A 79 18.60 -8.25 17.23
CA ARG A 79 17.34 -7.51 17.12
C ARG A 79 16.72 -7.62 15.74
N GLU A 80 16.98 -8.73 15.07
CA GLU A 80 16.38 -9.03 13.78
C GLU A 80 14.84 -9.12 13.89
N ALA A 81 14.13 -8.51 12.94
CA ALA A 81 12.68 -8.57 12.83
C ALA A 81 12.27 -9.26 11.53
N ILE A 82 11.31 -10.18 11.59
CA ILE A 82 10.74 -10.86 10.43
C ILE A 82 9.22 -10.71 10.52
N SER A 83 8.62 -9.98 9.58
CA SER A 83 7.19 -9.62 9.63
C SER A 83 6.26 -10.85 9.62
N ALA A 84 6.69 -11.96 9.03
CA ALA A 84 5.93 -13.22 8.98
C ALA A 84 6.06 -14.11 10.22
N GLU A 85 6.82 -13.71 11.22
CA GLU A 85 6.89 -14.47 12.49
C GLU A 85 5.77 -14.08 13.45
N PRO A 86 5.14 -15.04 14.16
CA PRO A 86 4.06 -14.77 15.11
C PRO A 86 4.43 -13.74 16.18
N LYS A 87 5.68 -13.75 16.66
CA LYS A 87 6.17 -12.76 17.63
C LYS A 87 6.14 -11.32 17.10
N TYR A 88 6.18 -11.15 15.76
CA TYR A 88 6.10 -9.85 15.12
C TYR A 88 4.65 -9.51 14.75
N TYR A 89 3.97 -10.33 13.94
CA TYR A 89 2.66 -9.96 13.39
C TYR A 89 1.55 -9.91 14.44
N ARG A 90 1.74 -10.51 15.64
CA ARG A 90 0.80 -10.30 16.75
C ARG A 90 0.58 -8.82 17.07
N TRP A 91 1.60 -7.99 16.86
CA TRP A 91 1.50 -6.55 17.09
C TRP A 91 0.70 -5.86 15.98
N THR A 92 0.85 -6.29 14.73
CA THR A 92 -0.01 -5.84 13.63
C THR A 92 -1.47 -6.20 13.90
N GLN A 93 -1.73 -7.41 14.40
CA GLN A 93 -3.07 -7.84 14.79
C GLN A 93 -3.60 -7.03 15.98
N TRP A 94 -2.75 -6.72 16.96
CA TRP A 94 -3.12 -5.87 18.08
C TRP A 94 -3.51 -4.45 17.63
N PHE A 95 -2.72 -3.83 16.74
CA PHE A 95 -3.07 -2.53 16.17
C PHE A 95 -4.39 -2.57 15.41
N PHE A 96 -4.64 -3.62 14.64
CA PHE A 96 -5.92 -3.78 13.95
C PHE A 96 -7.09 -3.82 14.93
N VAL A 97 -6.97 -4.56 16.03
CA VAL A 97 -8.00 -4.61 17.09
C VAL A 97 -8.20 -3.22 17.70
N GLN A 98 -7.11 -2.49 17.99
CA GLN A 98 -7.22 -1.11 18.51
C GLN A 98 -7.94 -0.19 17.50
N PHE A 99 -7.65 -0.30 16.22
CA PHE A 99 -8.37 0.49 15.20
C PHE A 99 -9.84 0.12 15.13
N PHE A 100 -10.18 -1.15 15.25
CA PHE A 100 -11.56 -1.60 15.26
C PHE A 100 -12.31 -1.11 16.50
N GLU A 101 -11.74 -1.26 17.69
CA GLU A 101 -12.33 -0.82 18.97
C GLU A 101 -12.52 0.70 19.03
N ASN A 102 -11.66 1.47 18.35
CA ASN A 102 -11.76 2.93 18.24
C ASN A 102 -12.54 3.40 16.99
N ASN A 103 -13.29 2.50 16.34
CA ASN A 103 -14.10 2.81 15.15
C ASN A 103 -13.31 3.38 13.96
N LEU A 104 -12.01 3.11 13.89
CA LEU A 104 -11.15 3.49 12.75
C LEU A 104 -11.13 2.41 11.66
N ALA A 105 -11.46 1.17 12.00
CA ALA A 105 -11.62 0.07 11.07
C ALA A 105 -13.08 -0.37 11.01
N TYR A 106 -13.60 -0.59 9.81
CA TYR A 106 -14.99 -1.03 9.59
C TYR A 106 -15.10 -1.91 8.37
N GLN A 107 -16.22 -2.62 8.25
CA GLN A 107 -16.52 -3.44 7.06
C GLN A 107 -17.66 -2.82 6.26
N LYS A 108 -17.51 -2.86 4.93
CA LYS A 108 -18.61 -2.60 3.99
C LYS A 108 -18.46 -3.44 2.74
N GLU A 109 -19.54 -3.63 2.01
CA GLU A 109 -19.49 -4.14 0.65
C GLU A 109 -18.96 -3.06 -0.29
N ALA A 110 -18.03 -3.45 -1.15
CA ALA A 110 -17.46 -2.56 -2.15
C ALA A 110 -17.07 -3.36 -3.40
N PRO A 111 -17.16 -2.74 -4.57
CA PRO A 111 -16.65 -3.34 -5.80
C PRO A 111 -15.12 -3.38 -5.74
N VAL A 112 -14.56 -4.56 -5.97
CA VAL A 112 -13.12 -4.81 -6.04
C VAL A 112 -12.78 -5.45 -7.37
N ASP A 113 -11.53 -5.24 -7.82
CA ASP A 113 -11.00 -5.98 -8.93
C ASP A 113 -10.71 -7.41 -8.50
N PHE A 114 -11.24 -8.37 -9.22
CA PHE A 114 -11.16 -9.79 -8.89
C PHE A 114 -10.69 -10.61 -10.09
N CYS A 115 -9.67 -11.43 -9.88
CA CYS A 115 -9.23 -12.40 -10.88
C CYS A 115 -9.91 -13.75 -10.63
N PRO A 116 -10.80 -14.22 -11.52
CA PRO A 116 -11.50 -15.50 -11.33
C PRO A 116 -10.56 -16.71 -11.39
N HIS A 117 -9.49 -16.64 -12.18
CA HIS A 117 -8.50 -17.72 -12.28
C HIS A 117 -7.63 -17.84 -11.03
N CYS A 118 -7.08 -16.72 -10.54
CA CYS A 118 -6.28 -16.70 -9.31
C CYS A 118 -7.13 -16.76 -8.05
N ASN A 119 -8.46 -16.61 -8.17
CA ASN A 119 -9.45 -16.58 -7.09
C ASN A 119 -9.05 -15.59 -5.98
N THR A 120 -8.66 -14.37 -6.37
CA THR A 120 -8.18 -13.35 -5.43
C THR A 120 -8.57 -11.94 -5.88
N THR A 121 -8.64 -11.04 -4.92
CA THR A 121 -8.76 -9.61 -5.18
C THR A 121 -7.42 -9.04 -5.67
N LEU A 122 -7.50 -8.00 -6.48
CA LEU A 122 -6.33 -7.32 -7.05
C LEU A 122 -6.34 -5.86 -6.63
N ALA A 123 -5.16 -5.33 -6.32
CA ALA A 123 -4.95 -3.90 -6.24
C ALA A 123 -4.97 -3.28 -7.64
N ARG A 124 -5.22 -1.97 -7.72
CA ARG A 124 -5.31 -1.27 -9.02
C ARG A 124 -4.06 -1.46 -9.89
N GLU A 125 -2.89 -1.45 -9.26
CA GLU A 125 -1.58 -1.61 -9.90
C GLU A 125 -1.36 -3.00 -10.48
N GLN A 126 -2.14 -3.99 -10.04
CA GLN A 126 -2.08 -5.39 -10.48
C GLN A 126 -3.02 -5.69 -11.67
N VAL A 127 -3.77 -4.67 -12.10
CA VAL A 127 -4.64 -4.75 -13.28
C VAL A 127 -3.95 -4.03 -14.43
N GLN A 128 -3.57 -4.78 -15.46
CA GLN A 128 -2.76 -4.28 -16.57
C GLN A 128 -3.57 -4.13 -17.86
N GLY A 129 -3.15 -3.16 -18.68
CA GLY A 129 -3.71 -2.92 -20.01
C GLY A 129 -5.11 -2.28 -19.99
N GLU A 130 -5.53 -1.78 -21.14
CA GLU A 130 -6.87 -1.21 -21.33
C GLU A 130 -7.97 -2.27 -21.17
N ASP A 131 -7.67 -3.51 -21.56
CA ASP A 131 -8.55 -4.67 -21.44
C ASP A 131 -8.59 -5.27 -20.02
N ARG A 132 -7.89 -4.65 -19.05
CA ARG A 132 -7.94 -5.00 -17.62
C ARG A 132 -7.59 -6.46 -17.34
N HIS A 133 -6.36 -6.87 -17.58
CA HIS A 133 -5.88 -8.23 -17.29
C HIS A 133 -5.15 -8.34 -15.96
N CYS A 134 -5.23 -9.50 -15.35
CA CYS A 134 -4.47 -9.85 -14.16
C CYS A 134 -2.96 -9.92 -14.47
N GLU A 135 -2.13 -9.18 -13.74
CA GLU A 135 -0.67 -9.17 -13.91
C GLU A 135 -0.01 -10.55 -13.78
N ARG A 136 -0.68 -11.49 -13.08
CA ARG A 136 -0.14 -12.81 -12.75
C ARG A 136 -0.41 -13.86 -13.82
N CYS A 137 -1.63 -13.89 -14.35
CA CYS A 137 -2.10 -14.98 -15.21
C CYS A 137 -2.68 -14.51 -16.54
N GLY A 138 -2.76 -13.19 -16.79
CA GLY A 138 -3.33 -12.63 -18.00
C GLY A 138 -4.85 -12.80 -18.16
N THR A 139 -5.54 -13.36 -17.16
CA THR A 139 -7.00 -13.53 -17.22
C THR A 139 -7.70 -12.18 -17.10
N PRO A 140 -8.77 -11.90 -17.88
CA PRO A 140 -9.57 -10.69 -17.71
C PRO A 140 -10.09 -10.53 -16.28
N VAL A 141 -9.93 -9.33 -15.74
CA VAL A 141 -10.35 -8.97 -14.38
C VAL A 141 -11.80 -8.54 -14.40
N ILE A 142 -12.57 -9.01 -13.43
CA ILE A 142 -13.98 -8.64 -13.25
C ILE A 142 -14.17 -7.76 -12.02
N LYS A 143 -15.21 -6.94 -12.00
CA LYS A 143 -15.67 -6.28 -10.78
C LYS A 143 -16.53 -7.26 -9.97
N LYS A 144 -16.27 -7.34 -8.67
CA LYS A 144 -17.03 -8.18 -7.75
C LYS A 144 -17.29 -7.44 -6.46
N ASN A 145 -18.54 -7.39 -6.02
CA ASN A 145 -18.87 -6.82 -4.73
C ASN A 145 -18.50 -7.84 -3.63
N LEU A 146 -17.62 -7.42 -2.75
CA LEU A 146 -17.17 -8.20 -1.62
C LEU A 146 -17.18 -7.37 -0.35
N LYS A 147 -17.47 -8.03 0.77
CA LYS A 147 -17.32 -7.43 2.09
C LYS A 147 -15.84 -7.27 2.41
N GLN A 148 -15.40 -6.02 2.54
CA GLN A 148 -14.00 -5.63 2.74
C GLN A 148 -13.82 -4.82 4.01
N TRP A 149 -12.60 -4.86 4.57
CA TRP A 149 -12.16 -3.96 5.62
C TRP A 149 -11.72 -2.62 5.04
N PHE A 150 -12.09 -1.56 5.71
CA PHE A 150 -11.71 -0.18 5.41
C PHE A 150 -11.18 0.50 6.66
N PHE A 151 -10.25 1.43 6.48
CA PHE A 151 -9.83 2.36 7.51
C PHE A 151 -10.36 3.75 7.19
N ARG A 152 -10.73 4.50 8.24
CA ARG A 152 -11.21 5.90 8.12
C ARG A 152 -10.05 6.86 7.96
N THR A 153 -9.18 6.63 7.01
CA THR A 153 -8.00 7.47 6.78
C THR A 153 -8.36 8.89 6.34
N THR A 154 -9.47 9.05 5.64
CA THR A 154 -9.96 10.34 5.15
C THR A 154 -10.44 11.27 6.28
N ASP A 155 -10.79 10.74 7.45
CA ASP A 155 -11.18 11.57 8.61
C ASP A 155 -9.98 12.40 9.13
N TYR A 156 -8.76 12.01 8.78
CA TYR A 156 -7.51 12.68 9.15
C TYR A 156 -6.91 13.52 8.01
N ALA A 157 -7.62 13.71 6.90
CA ALA A 157 -7.07 14.34 5.70
C ALA A 157 -6.59 15.79 5.97
N ASP A 158 -7.38 16.58 6.67
CA ASP A 158 -7.04 17.97 7.01
C ASP A 158 -5.87 18.01 8.01
N GLU A 159 -5.86 17.14 9.02
CA GLU A 159 -4.80 17.05 10.01
C GLU A 159 -3.46 16.61 9.37
N LEU A 160 -3.50 15.73 8.39
CA LEU A 160 -2.32 15.28 7.63
C LEU A 160 -1.75 16.36 6.70
N LEU A 161 -2.47 17.44 6.44
CA LEU A 161 -2.01 18.62 5.69
C LEU A 161 -1.48 19.73 6.59
N ASP A 162 -1.59 19.59 7.90
CA ASP A 162 -0.99 20.53 8.85
C ASP A 162 0.47 20.13 9.15
N PHE A 163 1.39 20.87 8.56
CA PHE A 163 2.83 20.69 8.77
C PHE A 163 3.42 21.63 9.83
N SER A 164 2.60 22.35 10.59
CA SER A 164 3.04 23.39 11.53
C SER A 164 3.96 22.88 12.63
N VAL A 165 3.80 21.61 13.02
CA VAL A 165 4.58 20.94 14.09
C VAL A 165 5.73 20.07 13.57
N MET A 166 5.95 20.03 12.25
CA MET A 166 6.92 19.13 11.62
C MET A 166 7.91 19.91 10.75
N ASP A 167 9.21 19.71 11.03
CA ASP A 167 10.29 20.20 10.17
C ASP A 167 10.57 19.17 9.05
N TRP A 168 9.64 19.09 8.12
CA TRP A 168 9.77 18.21 6.95
C TRP A 168 10.34 18.96 5.74
N PRO A 169 11.14 18.27 4.90
CA PRO A 169 11.57 18.83 3.63
C PRO A 169 10.37 19.22 2.74
N GLU A 170 10.48 20.36 2.05
CA GLU A 170 9.40 20.87 1.19
C GLU A 170 8.93 19.86 0.12
N GLN A 171 9.84 19.04 -0.41
CA GLN A 171 9.51 17.98 -1.35
C GLN A 171 8.52 16.97 -0.73
N VAL A 172 8.70 16.61 0.54
CA VAL A 172 7.81 15.66 1.23
C VAL A 172 6.44 16.29 1.47
N LYS A 173 6.40 17.56 1.91
CA LYS A 173 5.14 18.31 2.09
C LYS A 173 4.36 18.39 0.78
N THR A 174 5.03 18.72 -0.31
CA THR A 174 4.43 18.79 -1.65
C THR A 174 3.86 17.43 -2.08
N LEU A 175 4.63 16.37 -1.92
CA LEU A 175 4.16 15.01 -2.28
C LEU A 175 2.94 14.59 -1.46
N GLN A 176 2.92 14.85 -0.16
CA GLN A 176 1.77 14.54 0.70
C GLN A 176 0.54 15.38 0.35
N THR A 177 0.73 16.68 0.13
CA THR A 177 -0.37 17.57 -0.30
C THR A 177 -0.99 17.11 -1.61
N ASN A 178 -0.17 16.76 -2.59
CA ASN A 178 -0.64 16.27 -3.89
C ASN A 178 -1.32 14.89 -3.78
N TRP A 179 -0.87 14.03 -2.86
CA TRP A 179 -1.46 12.72 -2.64
C TRP A 179 -2.84 12.81 -2.01
N ILE A 180 -3.00 13.63 -0.97
CA ILE A 180 -4.27 13.81 -0.26
C ILE A 180 -5.26 14.54 -1.15
N ASN A 181 -4.83 15.57 -1.87
CA ASN A 181 -5.57 16.34 -2.86
C ASN A 181 -6.93 16.82 -2.36
N ARG A 182 -7.00 18.04 -1.86
CA ARG A 182 -8.26 18.69 -1.51
C ARG A 182 -8.86 19.37 -2.73
N SER A 183 -10.13 19.06 -3.03
CA SER A 183 -10.90 19.76 -4.07
C SER A 183 -12.17 20.34 -3.48
N GLU A 184 -12.52 21.55 -3.92
CA GLU A 184 -13.77 22.23 -3.58
C GLU A 184 -14.63 22.37 -4.82
N GLY A 185 -15.94 22.19 -4.66
CA GLY A 185 -16.86 22.23 -5.77
C GLY A 185 -18.32 22.19 -5.32
N ALA A 186 -19.21 21.86 -6.23
CA ALA A 186 -20.65 21.78 -5.98
C ALA A 186 -21.21 20.42 -6.37
N SER A 187 -22.10 19.88 -5.55
CA SER A 187 -22.98 18.79 -5.95
C SER A 187 -24.19 19.34 -6.68
N VAL A 188 -24.47 18.81 -7.86
CA VAL A 188 -25.57 19.24 -8.72
C VAL A 188 -26.43 18.04 -9.05
N ARG A 189 -27.76 18.20 -8.95
CA ARG A 189 -28.73 17.15 -9.27
C ARG A 189 -29.40 17.44 -10.59
N PHE A 190 -29.33 16.46 -11.46
CA PHE A 190 -30.06 16.45 -12.72
C PHE A 190 -31.23 15.50 -12.60
N LYS A 191 -32.35 15.87 -13.24
CA LYS A 191 -33.52 15.00 -13.36
C LYS A 191 -33.60 14.41 -14.74
N THR A 192 -33.81 13.11 -14.82
CA THR A 192 -34.10 12.42 -16.07
C THR A 192 -35.57 12.65 -16.49
N GLU A 193 -35.91 12.30 -17.72
CA GLU A 193 -37.30 12.33 -18.18
C GLU A 193 -38.17 11.32 -17.42
N SER A 194 -37.59 10.22 -16.93
CA SER A 194 -38.26 9.24 -16.07
C SER A 194 -38.50 9.71 -14.64
N GLY A 195 -37.88 10.82 -14.25
CA GLY A 195 -37.99 11.40 -12.90
C GLY A 195 -36.91 10.97 -11.94
N ASP A 196 -35.96 10.14 -12.38
CA ASP A 196 -34.81 9.72 -11.55
C ASP A 196 -33.86 10.91 -11.34
N GLU A 197 -33.19 10.94 -10.20
CA GLU A 197 -32.19 11.96 -9.88
C GLU A 197 -30.79 11.43 -10.06
N ILE A 198 -29.94 12.16 -10.79
CA ILE A 198 -28.52 11.89 -10.96
C ILE A 198 -27.75 13.00 -10.26
N GLU A 199 -27.04 12.68 -9.18
CA GLU A 199 -26.19 13.63 -8.48
C GLU A 199 -24.75 13.53 -8.99
N VAL A 200 -24.17 14.67 -9.36
CA VAL A 200 -22.78 14.79 -9.83
C VAL A 200 -22.05 15.83 -8.99
N PHE A 201 -20.78 15.58 -8.71
CA PHE A 201 -19.88 16.58 -8.13
C PHE A 201 -19.02 17.19 -9.21
N THR A 202 -18.87 18.52 -9.20
CA THR A 202 -17.98 19.25 -10.13
C THR A 202 -17.19 20.32 -9.40
N THR A 203 -15.91 20.45 -9.73
CA THR A 203 -15.07 21.58 -9.31
C THR A 203 -15.27 22.82 -10.17
N ARG A 204 -16.03 22.71 -11.28
CA ARG A 204 -16.30 23.77 -12.25
C ARG A 204 -17.81 23.93 -12.49
N PRO A 205 -18.58 24.33 -11.46
CA PRO A 205 -20.02 24.53 -11.64
C PRO A 205 -20.35 25.63 -12.67
N ASP A 206 -19.44 26.56 -12.91
CA ASP A 206 -19.53 27.62 -13.91
C ASP A 206 -19.59 27.09 -15.35
N THR A 207 -19.14 25.87 -15.62
CA THR A 207 -19.12 25.26 -16.96
C THR A 207 -20.38 24.46 -17.28
N LEU A 208 -21.28 24.25 -16.31
CA LEU A 208 -22.48 23.42 -16.48
C LEU A 208 -23.42 23.92 -17.57
N TRP A 209 -23.45 25.24 -17.84
CA TRP A 209 -24.24 25.85 -18.89
C TRP A 209 -23.84 25.41 -20.31
N GLY A 210 -22.65 24.86 -20.48
CA GLY A 210 -22.15 24.29 -21.73
C GLY A 210 -22.37 22.78 -21.85
N ALA A 211 -22.93 22.12 -20.84
CA ALA A 211 -23.17 20.68 -20.88
C ALA A 211 -24.35 20.35 -21.83
N THR A 212 -24.11 19.49 -22.80
CA THR A 212 -25.10 19.09 -23.82
C THR A 212 -25.48 17.61 -23.72
N PHE A 213 -24.73 16.81 -22.96
CA PHE A 213 -25.01 15.40 -22.72
C PHE A 213 -24.42 14.96 -21.40
N MET A 214 -24.84 13.78 -20.92
CA MET A 214 -24.34 13.13 -19.72
C MET A 214 -23.97 11.69 -20.02
N VAL A 215 -22.86 11.21 -19.47
CA VAL A 215 -22.42 9.82 -19.59
C VAL A 215 -22.36 9.23 -18.18
N LEU A 216 -22.97 8.06 -18.00
CA LEU A 216 -22.96 7.31 -16.75
C LEU A 216 -22.05 6.09 -16.90
N ALA A 217 -21.39 5.71 -15.83
CA ALA A 217 -20.68 4.45 -15.76
C ALA A 217 -21.69 3.28 -15.79
N PRO A 218 -21.31 2.11 -16.37
CA PRO A 218 -22.22 0.94 -16.39
C PRO A 218 -22.62 0.46 -14.98
N GLU A 219 -21.83 0.80 -13.96
CA GLU A 219 -22.05 0.43 -12.55
C GLU A 219 -22.85 1.50 -11.78
N HIS A 220 -23.31 2.56 -12.44
CA HIS A 220 -24.15 3.57 -11.79
C HIS A 220 -25.45 2.91 -11.32
N PRO A 221 -25.93 3.18 -10.08
CA PRO A 221 -27.17 2.60 -9.53
C PRO A 221 -28.40 2.89 -10.40
#